data_db029b8588f615936b0b7aaed816aae2
#
_entry.id   db029b8588f615936b0b7aaed816aae2
#
_cell.length_a   1.000
_cell.length_b   1.000
_cell.length_c   1.000
_cell.angle_alpha   90.00
_cell.angle_beta   90.00
_cell.angle_gamma   90.00
#
_symmetry.space_group_name_H-M   'P 1'
#
loop_
_entity.id
_entity.type
_entity.pdbx_description
1 polymer ?
#
loop_
_entity_poly.entity_id
_entity_poly.type
_entity_poly.pdbx_seq_one_letter_code
_entity_poly.pdbx_strand_id
1 'polypeptide(L)'
;FIVISVMGTLNGFILGFIRLPYSLALREMLPMSEKLKIVSEKTNTPVYSAGIAIIVSIIWSWINYMVQKNNLIPNSDVSEIPIVASYIIYIILYVHVIKLYRKGEVQGIVKGVIIPILAMIGSAIIIIGGLQNPRTLIYIGICVVVIIGALIFLKKKDKMI
;
A
#
# COMPACT_ATOMS: atom_id res chain seq x y z
N PHE A 1 1.79 2.62 28.59
CA PHE A 1 0.63 2.55 27.68
C PHE A 1 1.04 2.75 26.23
N ILE A 2 1.84 3.76 25.87
CA ILE A 2 2.26 4.04 24.48
C ILE A 2 2.96 2.82 23.86
N VAL A 3 3.93 2.22 24.55
CA VAL A 3 4.70 1.06 24.05
C VAL A 3 3.77 -0.12 23.72
N ILE A 4 2.82 -0.43 24.61
CA ILE A 4 1.85 -1.53 24.41
C ILE A 4 0.97 -1.26 23.19
N SER A 5 0.49 -0.02 23.03
CA SER A 5 -0.31 0.38 21.89
C SER A 5 0.47 0.26 20.58
N VAL A 6 1.71 0.74 20.56
CA VAL A 6 2.60 0.65 19.38
C VAL A 6 2.89 -0.81 19.04
N MET A 7 3.19 -1.67 20.01
CA MET A 7 3.43 -3.09 19.78
C MET A 7 2.19 -3.80 19.20
N GLY A 8 0.98 -3.46 19.68
CA GLY A 8 -0.25 -4.00 19.14
C GLY A 8 -0.48 -3.59 17.67
N THR A 9 -0.26 -2.32 17.36
CA THR A 9 -0.36 -1.80 15.99
C THR A 9 0.67 -2.46 15.08
N LEU A 10 1.92 -2.57 15.53
CA LEU A 10 3.02 -3.18 14.78
C LEU A 10 2.71 -4.65 14.46
N ASN A 11 2.18 -5.41 15.42
CA ASN A 11 1.77 -6.80 15.21
C ASN A 11 0.68 -6.90 14.13
N GLY A 12 -0.31 -6.02 14.14
CA GLY A 12 -1.34 -5.96 13.10
C GLY A 12 -0.77 -5.68 11.71
N PHE A 13 0.18 -4.73 11.59
CA PHE A 13 0.87 -4.43 10.34
C PHE A 13 1.70 -5.61 9.84
N ILE A 14 2.45 -6.29 10.70
CA ILE A 14 3.26 -7.46 10.33
C ILE A 14 2.36 -8.58 9.78
N LEU A 15 1.25 -8.88 10.46
CA LEU A 15 0.31 -9.89 9.99
C LEU A 15 -0.32 -9.53 8.63
N GLY A 16 -0.68 -8.26 8.43
CA GLY A 16 -1.17 -7.76 7.15
C GLY A 16 -0.11 -7.88 6.05
N PHE A 17 1.13 -7.51 6.37
CA PHE A 17 2.25 -7.53 5.43
C PHE A 17 2.62 -8.96 4.99
N ILE A 18 2.59 -9.92 5.89
CA ILE A 18 2.82 -11.35 5.58
C ILE A 18 1.71 -11.89 4.65
N ARG A 19 0.47 -11.46 4.83
CA ARG A 19 -0.67 -11.93 4.03
C ARG A 19 -0.76 -11.29 2.65
N LEU A 20 -0.11 -10.17 2.41
CA LEU A 20 -0.19 -9.43 1.15
C LEU A 20 0.37 -10.25 -0.03
N PRO A 21 1.60 -10.80 0.00
CA PRO A 21 2.10 -11.65 -1.09
C PRO A 21 1.25 -12.91 -1.29
N TYR A 22 0.72 -13.50 -0.21
CA TYR A 22 -0.18 -14.63 -0.28
C TYR A 22 -1.49 -14.29 -1.04
N SER A 23 -2.12 -13.18 -0.70
CA SER A 23 -3.37 -12.76 -1.36
C SER A 23 -3.19 -12.41 -2.84
N LEU A 24 -2.03 -11.83 -3.19
CA LEU A 24 -1.66 -11.56 -4.58
C LEU A 24 -1.36 -12.86 -5.34
N ALA A 25 -0.75 -13.85 -4.67
CA ALA A 25 -0.50 -15.17 -5.24
C ALA A 25 -1.79 -15.94 -5.52
N LEU A 26 -2.79 -15.84 -4.63
CA LEU A 26 -4.12 -16.45 -4.87
C LEU A 26 -4.79 -15.91 -6.13
N ARG A 27 -4.53 -14.66 -6.48
CA ARG A 27 -5.01 -14.01 -7.71
C ARG A 27 -4.05 -14.21 -8.89
N GLU A 28 -3.02 -15.03 -8.72
CA GLU A 28 -1.98 -15.29 -9.74
C GLU A 28 -1.24 -14.05 -10.24
N MET A 29 -1.23 -12.96 -9.47
CA MET A 29 -0.60 -11.69 -9.84
C MET A 29 0.92 -11.68 -9.66
N LEU A 30 1.49 -12.68 -8.96
CA LEU A 30 2.93 -12.75 -8.69
C LEU A 30 3.61 -13.89 -9.46
N PRO A 31 4.89 -13.74 -9.83
CA PRO A 31 5.71 -14.88 -10.22
C PRO A 31 5.83 -15.84 -9.01
N MET A 32 5.92 -17.14 -9.27
CA MET A 32 5.97 -18.19 -8.22
C MET A 32 4.70 -18.30 -7.34
N SER A 33 3.54 -17.90 -7.86
CA SER A 33 2.26 -17.94 -7.14
C SER A 33 1.98 -19.31 -6.52
N GLU A 34 2.34 -20.41 -7.19
CA GLU A 34 2.13 -21.76 -6.69
C GLU A 34 2.81 -22.05 -5.34
N LYS A 35 4.05 -21.56 -5.16
CA LYS A 35 4.79 -21.73 -3.90
C LYS A 35 4.24 -20.81 -2.81
N LEU A 36 3.83 -19.60 -3.19
CA LEU A 36 3.32 -18.58 -2.27
C LEU A 36 1.93 -18.89 -1.72
N LYS A 37 1.15 -19.73 -2.42
CA LYS A 37 -0.17 -20.21 -1.99
C LYS A 37 -0.07 -21.27 -0.87
N ILE A 38 1.10 -21.86 -0.64
CA ILE A 38 1.27 -22.94 0.33
C ILE A 38 1.19 -22.38 1.75
N VAL A 39 0.23 -22.88 2.51
CA VAL A 39 0.06 -22.59 3.93
C VAL A 39 0.62 -23.76 4.72
N SER A 40 1.47 -23.50 5.70
CA SER A 40 2.01 -24.55 6.57
C SER A 40 0.91 -25.09 7.49
N GLU A 41 0.72 -26.41 7.50
CA GLU A 41 -0.25 -27.10 8.38
C GLU A 41 0.07 -26.91 9.88
N LYS A 42 1.36 -26.75 10.23
CA LYS A 42 1.79 -26.58 11.62
C LYS A 42 1.48 -25.20 12.20
N THR A 43 1.58 -24.16 11.39
CA THR A 43 1.48 -22.76 11.86
C THR A 43 0.26 -22.03 11.29
N ASN A 44 -0.48 -22.63 10.36
CA ASN A 44 -1.58 -22.01 9.61
C ASN A 44 -1.18 -20.65 9.01
N THR A 45 0.11 -20.51 8.66
CA THR A 45 0.66 -19.27 8.07
C THR A 45 1.34 -19.55 6.73
N PRO A 46 1.29 -18.64 5.78
CA PRO A 46 1.97 -18.76 4.50
C PRO A 46 3.47 -18.45 4.66
N VAL A 47 4.27 -19.49 4.97
CA VAL A 47 5.70 -19.36 5.32
C VAL A 47 6.52 -18.72 4.19
N TYR A 48 6.28 -19.11 2.94
CA TYR A 48 6.97 -18.51 1.80
C TYR A 48 6.64 -17.02 1.63
N SER A 49 5.38 -16.64 1.85
CA SER A 49 4.96 -15.26 1.83
C SER A 49 5.60 -14.45 2.97
N ALA A 50 5.70 -15.04 4.17
CA ALA A 50 6.41 -14.43 5.29
C ALA A 50 7.89 -14.22 4.98
N GLY A 51 8.55 -15.19 4.34
CA GLY A 51 9.95 -15.07 3.90
C GLY A 51 10.16 -13.89 2.95
N ILE A 52 9.30 -13.73 1.95
CA ILE A 52 9.34 -12.58 1.03
C ILE A 52 9.11 -11.27 1.79
N ALA A 53 8.13 -11.22 2.69
CA ALA A 53 7.86 -10.03 3.49
C ALA A 53 9.08 -9.61 4.31
N ILE A 54 9.80 -10.56 4.94
CA ILE A 54 11.03 -10.29 5.70
C ILE A 54 12.12 -9.74 4.77
N ILE A 55 12.36 -10.37 3.61
CA ILE A 55 13.39 -9.90 2.66
C ILE A 55 13.09 -8.47 2.21
N VAL A 56 11.86 -8.17 1.84
CA VAL A 56 11.43 -6.82 1.42
C VAL A 56 11.61 -5.83 2.56
N SER A 57 11.29 -6.21 3.82
CA SER A 57 11.49 -5.36 4.99
C SER A 57 12.96 -5.03 5.23
N ILE A 58 13.85 -6.01 5.08
CA ILE A 58 15.31 -5.82 5.24
C ILE A 58 15.83 -4.86 4.16
N ILE A 59 15.44 -5.09 2.89
CA ILE A 59 15.86 -4.22 1.78
C ILE A 59 15.38 -2.78 2.03
N TRP A 60 14.11 -2.61 2.45
CA TRP A 60 13.56 -1.29 2.71
C TRP A 60 14.22 -0.59 3.88
N SER A 61 14.51 -1.32 4.95
CA SER A 61 15.26 -0.80 6.11
C SER A 61 16.66 -0.36 5.72
N TRP A 62 17.33 -1.12 4.85
CA TRP A 62 18.66 -0.74 4.37
C TRP A 62 18.63 0.50 3.49
N ILE A 63 17.64 0.60 2.59
CA ILE A 63 17.44 1.81 1.78
C ILE A 63 17.22 3.02 2.68
N ASN A 64 16.35 2.91 3.69
CA ASN A 64 16.09 3.99 4.64
C ASN A 64 17.38 4.40 5.40
N TYR A 65 18.15 3.43 5.86
CA TYR A 65 19.43 3.69 6.52
C TYR A 65 20.40 4.45 5.60
N MET A 66 20.54 4.04 4.35
CA MET A 66 21.42 4.69 3.38
C MET A 66 20.97 6.12 3.06
N VAL A 67 19.66 6.34 2.91
CA VAL A 67 19.07 7.66 2.67
C VAL A 67 19.35 8.60 3.83
N GLN A 68 19.19 8.15 5.06
CA GLN A 68 19.44 8.96 6.26
C GLN A 68 20.94 9.22 6.48
N LYS A 69 21.79 8.19 6.35
CA LYS A 69 23.24 8.31 6.53
C LYS A 69 23.87 9.32 5.56
N ASN A 70 23.41 9.36 4.33
CA ASN A 70 23.94 10.26 3.29
C ASN A 70 23.20 11.60 3.22
N ASN A 71 22.27 11.89 4.13
CA ASN A 71 21.43 13.08 4.12
C ASN A 71 20.81 13.37 2.74
N LEU A 72 20.45 12.31 2.01
CA LEU A 72 19.88 12.45 0.66
C LEU A 72 18.54 13.19 0.70
N ILE A 73 17.83 13.07 1.81
CA ILE A 73 16.52 13.68 2.04
C ILE A 73 16.53 14.34 3.43
N PRO A 74 17.11 15.55 3.57
CA PRO A 74 17.11 16.27 4.85
C PRO A 74 15.68 16.56 5.31
N ASN A 75 15.40 16.32 6.58
CA ASN A 75 14.12 16.55 7.26
C ASN A 75 12.90 15.78 6.69
N SER A 76 13.12 14.68 5.96
CA SER A 76 12.06 13.81 5.44
C SER A 76 12.37 12.36 5.70
N ASP A 77 11.32 11.56 5.85
CA ASP A 77 11.41 10.12 5.99
C ASP A 77 10.95 9.42 4.69
N VAL A 78 11.60 8.33 4.35
CA VAL A 78 11.20 7.48 3.19
C VAL A 78 9.78 6.95 3.35
N SER A 79 9.26 6.88 4.57
CA SER A 79 7.88 6.50 4.87
C SER A 79 6.82 7.49 4.35
N GLU A 80 7.18 8.74 4.06
CA GLU A 80 6.26 9.73 3.47
C GLU A 80 5.82 9.34 2.05
N ILE A 81 6.69 8.64 1.30
CA ILE A 81 6.43 8.22 -0.09
C ILE A 81 5.15 7.37 -0.19
N PRO A 82 5.06 6.21 0.53
CA PRO A 82 3.87 5.38 0.45
C PRO A 82 2.63 6.03 1.07
N ILE A 83 2.80 6.96 2.02
CA ILE A 83 1.68 7.69 2.61
C ILE A 83 0.99 8.55 1.54
N VAL A 84 1.72 9.43 0.87
CA VAL A 84 1.15 10.30 -0.17
C VAL A 84 0.54 9.49 -1.31
N ALA A 85 1.22 8.43 -1.77
CA ALA A 85 0.71 7.54 -2.81
C ALA A 85 -0.61 6.87 -2.38
N SER A 86 -0.71 6.40 -1.13
CA SER A 86 -1.92 5.78 -0.61
C SER A 86 -3.10 6.75 -0.58
N TYR A 87 -2.90 8.00 -0.18
CA TYR A 87 -3.98 9.00 -0.15
C TYR A 87 -4.47 9.37 -1.54
N ILE A 88 -3.60 9.37 -2.57
CA ILE A 88 -4.02 9.54 -3.96
C ILE A 88 -4.93 8.37 -4.39
N ILE A 89 -4.55 7.14 -4.06
CA ILE A 89 -5.36 5.95 -4.36
C ILE A 89 -6.70 6.00 -3.61
N TYR A 90 -6.72 6.45 -2.37
CA TYR A 90 -7.94 6.58 -1.59
C TYR A 90 -8.93 7.58 -2.20
N ILE A 91 -8.47 8.70 -2.76
CA ILE A 91 -9.36 9.62 -3.48
C ILE A 91 -10.04 8.92 -4.65
N ILE A 92 -9.30 8.13 -5.43
CA ILE A 92 -9.87 7.36 -6.54
C ILE A 92 -10.91 6.36 -6.02
N LEU A 93 -10.63 5.70 -4.89
CA LEU A 93 -11.55 4.75 -4.25
C LEU A 93 -12.84 5.45 -3.80
N TYR A 94 -12.75 6.62 -3.17
CA TYR A 94 -13.92 7.37 -2.71
C TYR A 94 -14.79 7.83 -3.87
N VAL A 95 -14.20 8.27 -4.99
CA VAL A 95 -14.95 8.56 -6.22
C VAL A 95 -15.67 7.30 -6.73
N HIS A 96 -15.06 6.13 -6.62
CA HIS A 96 -15.69 4.86 -6.99
C HIS A 96 -16.90 4.53 -6.11
N VAL A 97 -16.80 4.76 -4.80
CA VAL A 97 -17.92 4.57 -3.85
C VAL A 97 -19.10 5.47 -4.21
N ILE A 98 -18.84 6.74 -4.57
CA ILE A 98 -19.89 7.66 -5.03
C ILE A 98 -20.56 7.16 -6.33
N LYS A 99 -19.77 6.57 -7.26
CA LYS A 99 -20.32 5.96 -8.49
C LYS A 99 -21.20 4.75 -8.19
N LEU A 100 -20.79 3.89 -7.23
CA LEU A 100 -21.60 2.74 -6.79
C LEU A 100 -22.91 3.18 -6.12
N TYR A 101 -22.88 4.25 -5.34
CA TYR A 101 -24.11 4.86 -4.81
C TYR A 101 -25.07 5.30 -5.92
N ARG A 102 -24.56 5.96 -6.96
CA ARG A 102 -25.39 6.36 -8.12
C ARG A 102 -25.98 5.17 -8.89
N LYS A 103 -25.33 4.00 -8.84
CA LYS A 103 -25.84 2.75 -9.43
C LYS A 103 -26.85 2.03 -8.53
N GLY A 104 -27.08 2.52 -7.30
CA GLY A 104 -28.00 1.89 -6.34
C GLY A 104 -27.41 0.71 -5.57
N GLU A 105 -26.11 0.42 -5.72
CA GLU A 105 -25.45 -0.70 -5.02
C GLU A 105 -25.13 -0.36 -3.55
N VAL A 106 -25.04 0.93 -3.22
CA VAL A 106 -24.82 1.40 -1.84
C VAL A 106 -26.07 2.12 -1.35
N GLN A 107 -26.64 1.68 -0.24
CA GLN A 107 -27.82 2.27 0.34
C GLN A 107 -27.48 3.37 1.36
N GLY A 108 -28.22 4.49 1.28
CA GLY A 108 -28.10 5.62 2.20
C GLY A 108 -27.11 6.70 1.74
N ILE A 109 -27.61 7.94 1.66
CA ILE A 109 -26.87 9.11 1.18
C ILE A 109 -25.66 9.42 2.09
N VAL A 110 -25.74 9.12 3.38
CA VAL A 110 -24.65 9.34 4.33
C VAL A 110 -23.45 8.46 3.97
N LYS A 111 -23.68 7.17 3.76
CA LYS A 111 -22.63 6.18 3.43
C LYS A 111 -22.11 6.33 2.00
N GLY A 112 -22.99 6.68 1.08
CA GLY A 112 -22.67 6.74 -0.35
C GLY A 112 -22.08 8.06 -0.84
N VAL A 113 -22.32 9.17 -0.11
CA VAL A 113 -21.89 10.51 -0.56
C VAL A 113 -21.19 11.29 0.55
N ILE A 114 -21.81 11.47 1.73
CA ILE A 114 -21.29 12.37 2.77
C ILE A 114 -19.95 11.86 3.30
N ILE A 115 -19.88 10.59 3.70
CA ILE A 115 -18.64 9.99 4.23
C ILE A 115 -17.50 10.01 3.19
N PRO A 116 -17.69 9.58 1.93
CA PRO A 116 -16.65 9.68 0.91
C PRO A 116 -16.17 11.10 0.66
N ILE A 117 -17.07 12.10 0.64
CA ILE A 117 -16.66 13.50 0.44
C ILE A 117 -15.81 13.99 1.61
N LEU A 118 -16.21 13.75 2.86
CA LEU A 118 -15.41 14.13 4.04
C LEU A 118 -14.05 13.44 4.04
N ALA A 119 -14.01 12.16 3.67
CA ALA A 119 -12.76 11.41 3.53
C ALA A 119 -11.86 11.95 2.40
N MET A 120 -12.43 12.41 1.27
CA MET A 120 -11.68 13.09 0.20
C MET A 120 -11.07 14.40 0.68
N ILE A 121 -11.81 15.20 1.44
CA ILE A 121 -11.30 16.46 2.03
C ILE A 121 -10.12 16.16 2.96
N GLY A 122 -10.26 15.19 3.87
CA GLY A 122 -9.17 14.76 4.74
C GLY A 122 -7.93 14.28 3.96
N SER A 123 -8.14 13.48 2.93
CA SER A 123 -7.05 13.01 2.05
C SER A 123 -6.37 14.16 1.31
N ALA A 124 -7.13 15.15 0.83
CA ALA A 124 -6.60 16.33 0.15
C ALA A 124 -5.73 17.18 1.10
N ILE A 125 -6.13 17.36 2.35
CA ILE A 125 -5.34 18.08 3.36
C ILE A 125 -3.98 17.41 3.55
N ILE A 126 -3.94 16.07 3.66
CA ILE A 126 -2.70 15.33 3.85
C ILE A 126 -1.81 15.42 2.61
N ILE A 127 -2.38 15.34 1.40
CA ILE A 127 -1.62 15.50 0.16
C ILE A 127 -1.04 16.91 0.06
N ILE A 128 -1.82 17.95 0.36
CA ILE A 128 -1.35 19.34 0.35
C ILE A 128 -0.22 19.53 1.36
N GLY A 129 -0.36 18.98 2.57
CA GLY A 129 0.70 18.98 3.58
C GLY A 129 1.98 18.30 3.09
N GLY A 130 1.84 17.15 2.45
CA GLY A 130 2.96 16.43 1.84
C GLY A 130 3.62 17.21 0.69
N LEU A 131 2.85 17.92 -0.13
CA LEU A 131 3.37 18.72 -1.25
C LEU A 131 4.16 19.97 -0.84
N GLN A 132 4.07 20.38 0.43
CA GLN A 132 4.92 21.47 0.94
C GLN A 132 6.41 21.10 0.94
N ASN A 133 6.73 19.81 0.95
CA ASN A 133 8.08 19.33 0.75
C ASN A 133 8.38 19.25 -0.77
N PRO A 134 9.31 20.06 -1.31
CA PRO A 134 9.57 20.10 -2.76
C PRO A 134 10.03 18.77 -3.35
N ARG A 135 10.45 17.82 -2.51
CA ARG A 135 10.87 16.47 -2.91
C ARG A 135 9.73 15.48 -3.06
N THR A 136 8.55 15.80 -2.56
CA THR A 136 7.36 14.95 -2.68
C THR A 136 7.01 14.67 -4.15
N LEU A 137 7.30 15.59 -5.06
CA LEU A 137 7.14 15.38 -6.50
C LEU A 137 8.02 14.22 -7.02
N ILE A 138 9.24 14.10 -6.50
CA ILE A 138 10.14 12.99 -6.85
C ILE A 138 9.54 11.67 -6.32
N TYR A 139 9.00 11.69 -5.11
CA TYR A 139 8.36 10.51 -4.51
C TYR A 139 7.13 10.05 -5.28
N ILE A 140 6.28 10.99 -5.68
CA ILE A 140 5.12 10.69 -6.54
C ILE A 140 5.60 10.11 -7.87
N GLY A 141 6.66 10.67 -8.47
CA GLY A 141 7.27 10.13 -9.68
C GLY A 141 7.71 8.67 -9.53
N ILE A 142 8.40 8.33 -8.44
CA ILE A 142 8.80 6.94 -8.14
C ILE A 142 7.58 6.03 -8.01
N CYS A 143 6.55 6.45 -7.28
CA CYS A 143 5.32 5.67 -7.13
C CYS A 143 4.61 5.44 -8.46
N VAL A 144 4.53 6.46 -9.32
CA VAL A 144 3.93 6.35 -10.66
C VAL A 144 4.71 5.35 -11.51
N VAL A 145 6.04 5.38 -11.50
CA VAL A 145 6.89 4.42 -12.24
C VAL A 145 6.64 3.00 -11.75
N VAL A 146 6.56 2.78 -10.44
CA VAL A 146 6.27 1.46 -9.86
C VAL A 146 4.87 0.97 -10.27
N ILE A 147 3.86 1.84 -10.22
CA ILE A 147 2.49 1.49 -10.62
C ILE A 147 2.43 1.16 -12.12
N ILE A 148 3.08 1.95 -12.97
CA ILE A 148 3.13 1.67 -14.42
C ILE A 148 3.85 0.34 -14.67
N GLY A 149 4.97 0.08 -14.00
CA GLY A 149 5.68 -1.20 -14.09
C GLY A 149 4.81 -2.39 -13.71
N ALA A 150 4.05 -2.27 -12.62
CA ALA A 150 3.11 -3.30 -12.19
C ALA A 150 1.97 -3.52 -13.22
N LEU A 151 1.41 -2.46 -13.78
CA LEU A 151 0.37 -2.55 -14.80
C LEU A 151 0.88 -3.20 -16.10
N ILE A 152 2.09 -2.86 -16.53
CA ILE A 152 2.71 -3.49 -17.71
C ILE A 152 2.92 -4.98 -17.47
N PHE A 153 3.39 -5.34 -16.28
CA PHE A 153 3.58 -6.74 -15.90
C PHE A 153 2.26 -7.53 -15.92
N LEU A 154 1.19 -6.99 -15.35
CA LEU A 154 -0.12 -7.61 -15.36
C LEU A 154 -0.65 -7.77 -16.78
N LYS A 155 -0.59 -6.72 -17.61
CA LYS A 155 -1.05 -6.77 -19.00
C LYS A 155 -0.27 -7.76 -19.87
N LYS A 156 1.03 -7.95 -19.59
CA LYS A 156 1.83 -8.97 -20.29
C LYS A 156 1.40 -10.38 -19.89
N LYS A 157 1.01 -10.58 -18.64
CA LYS A 157 0.52 -11.87 -18.15
C LYS A 157 -0.84 -12.23 -18.72
N ASP A 158 -1.79 -11.29 -18.78
CA ASP A 158 -3.12 -11.51 -19.39
C ASP A 158 -3.06 -11.88 -20.88
N LYS A 159 -1.97 -11.55 -21.57
CA LYS A 159 -1.74 -11.94 -22.96
C LYS A 159 -1.10 -13.32 -23.14
N MET A 160 -0.62 -13.93 -22.06
CA MET A 160 0.02 -15.26 -22.08
C MET A 160 -0.90 -16.39 -21.59
N ILE A 161 -2.09 -16.07 -21.13
CA ILE A 161 -3.19 -16.98 -20.79
C ILE A 161 -4.23 -16.93 -21.90
#